data_2ae37d9e52ac05c5c29012e60f75f1ab
#
_entry.id   2ae37d9e52ac05c5c29012e60f75f1ab
#
_cell.length_a   1.000
_cell.length_b   1.000
_cell.length_c   1.000
_cell.angle_alpha   90.00
_cell.angle_beta   90.00
_cell.angle_gamma   90.00
#
_symmetry.space_group_name_H-M   'P 1'
#
loop_
_entity.id
_entity.type
_entity.pdbx_description
1 polymer ?
#
loop_
_entity_poly.entity_id
_entity_poly.type
_entity_poly.pdbx_seq_one_letter_code
_entity_poly.pdbx_strand_id
1 'polypeptide(L)'
;MVVVQGMELPACVNATTCLPRAPRVTRVRRGCSANVFLDNAAYRQFLRAKFGCTPVEMESAAVALVAHQHAVPFLTIRSLSALAGGGSSLGNEAGEFLAIAAQNAVDVMLNFVPLLADGGAAHDAVAADM
;
A
#
# COMPACT_ATOMS: atom_id res chain seq x y z
N MET A 1 -2.40 -5.83 15.90
CA MET A 1 -2.69 -5.34 14.55
C MET A 1 -3.72 -4.20 14.49
N VAL A 2 -4.40 -3.90 15.59
CA VAL A 2 -5.44 -2.86 15.70
C VAL A 2 -4.86 -1.44 15.77
N VAL A 3 -3.66 -1.27 16.29
CA VAL A 3 -3.08 0.04 16.62
C VAL A 3 -2.76 0.90 15.38
N VAL A 4 -2.39 0.30 14.26
CA VAL A 4 -2.06 1.05 13.03
C VAL A 4 -3.29 1.36 12.16
N GLN A 5 -4.36 0.60 12.29
CA GLN A 5 -5.56 0.77 11.45
C GLN A 5 -6.39 2.02 11.79
N GLY A 6 -6.26 2.54 13.00
CA GLY A 6 -6.95 3.74 13.47
C GLY A 6 -6.11 5.02 13.41
N MET A 7 -4.93 4.98 12.77
CA MET A 7 -4.09 6.17 12.65
C MET A 7 -4.77 7.26 11.84
N GLU A 8 -4.73 8.48 12.36
CA GLU A 8 -5.02 9.68 11.59
C GLU A 8 -3.81 10.01 10.71
N LEU A 9 -4.06 10.06 9.40
CA LEU A 9 -3.03 10.33 8.40
C LEU A 9 -3.31 11.67 7.71
N PRO A 10 -2.28 12.45 7.37
CA PRO A 10 -2.43 13.66 6.60
C PRO A 10 -3.22 13.43 5.30
N ALA A 11 -4.19 14.28 5.06
CA ALA A 11 -5.06 14.21 3.88
C ALA A 11 -4.81 15.34 2.88
N CYS A 12 -4.10 16.40 3.28
CA CYS A 12 -3.90 17.59 2.47
C CYS A 12 -2.43 17.90 2.23
N VAL A 13 -2.09 18.25 1.01
CA VAL A 13 -0.77 18.74 0.62
C VAL A 13 -0.58 20.18 1.06
N ASN A 14 -1.66 20.97 1.01
CA ASN A 14 -1.71 22.36 1.43
C ASN A 14 -3.16 22.72 1.85
N ALA A 15 -3.41 23.99 2.15
CA ALA A 15 -4.72 24.45 2.62
C ALA A 15 -5.88 24.24 1.63
N THR A 16 -5.60 24.08 0.35
CA THR A 16 -6.61 23.97 -0.71
C THR A 16 -6.60 22.62 -1.46
N THR A 17 -5.51 21.85 -1.34
CA THR A 17 -5.31 20.62 -2.09
C THR A 17 -5.33 19.43 -1.14
N CYS A 18 -6.47 18.76 -1.09
CA CYS A 18 -6.69 17.60 -0.22
C CYS A 18 -7.15 16.38 -1.01
N LEU A 19 -6.84 15.21 -0.48
CA LEU A 19 -7.38 13.95 -0.98
C LEU A 19 -8.91 13.97 -0.93
N PRO A 20 -9.61 13.43 -1.93
CA PRO A 20 -11.08 13.43 -1.97
C PRO A 20 -11.71 12.55 -0.86
N ARG A 21 -10.90 11.74 -0.20
CA ARG A 21 -11.28 10.89 0.93
C ARG A 21 -10.16 10.84 1.96
N ALA A 22 -10.50 10.78 3.23
CA ALA A 22 -9.51 10.58 4.29
C ALA A 22 -8.71 9.29 4.06
N PRO A 23 -7.37 9.35 4.13
CA PRO A 23 -6.54 8.17 4.01
C PRO A 23 -6.81 7.21 5.17
N ARG A 24 -6.69 5.92 4.90
CA ARG A 24 -6.92 4.86 5.89
C ARG A 24 -5.91 3.74 5.73
N VAL A 25 -5.42 3.22 6.84
CA VAL A 25 -4.66 1.98 6.84
C VAL A 25 -5.62 0.80 6.72
N THR A 26 -5.39 -0.06 5.76
CA THR A 26 -6.17 -1.28 5.58
C THR A 26 -5.25 -2.47 5.34
N ARG A 27 -5.60 -3.61 5.89
CA ARG A 27 -4.97 -4.87 5.50
C ARG A 27 -5.56 -5.32 4.16
N VAL A 28 -4.69 -5.62 3.21
CA VAL A 28 -5.10 -6.21 1.93
C VAL A 28 -4.56 -7.62 1.81
N ARG A 29 -5.35 -8.51 1.24
CA ARG A 29 -4.99 -9.92 1.11
C ARG A 29 -3.98 -10.16 -0.02
N ARG A 30 -4.03 -9.38 -1.09
CA ARG A 30 -3.20 -9.58 -2.28
C ARG A 30 -2.88 -8.26 -2.96
N GLY A 31 -1.60 -7.98 -3.15
CA GLY A 31 -1.08 -6.98 -4.07
C GLY A 31 -0.65 -7.63 -5.38
N CYS A 32 -0.57 -6.84 -6.44
CA CYS A 32 0.09 -7.22 -7.69
C CYS A 32 1.36 -6.38 -7.85
N SER A 33 2.48 -7.04 -8.04
CA SER A 33 3.76 -6.41 -8.33
C SER A 33 4.26 -6.86 -9.69
N ALA A 34 4.57 -5.93 -10.58
CA ALA A 34 5.09 -6.22 -11.90
C ALA A 34 5.95 -5.08 -12.43
N ASN A 35 6.89 -5.38 -13.30
CA ASN A 35 7.78 -4.39 -13.90
C ASN A 35 7.08 -3.57 -15.01
N VAL A 36 5.88 -3.08 -14.70
CA VAL A 36 5.02 -2.32 -15.59
C VAL A 36 4.39 -1.17 -14.82
N PHE A 37 4.60 0.07 -15.28
CA PHE A 37 3.84 1.21 -14.79
C PHE A 37 2.41 1.12 -15.29
N LEU A 38 1.47 0.91 -14.38
CA LEU A 38 0.06 0.72 -14.71
C LEU A 38 -0.67 2.06 -14.77
N ASP A 39 -0.99 2.49 -15.98
CA ASP A 39 -1.85 3.65 -16.26
C ASP A 39 -2.96 3.28 -17.25
N ASN A 40 -3.77 2.27 -16.90
CA ASN A 40 -4.85 1.78 -17.73
C ASN A 40 -6.00 1.23 -16.86
N ALA A 41 -7.15 1.89 -16.90
CA ALA A 41 -8.31 1.53 -16.11
C ALA A 41 -8.86 0.13 -16.43
N ALA A 42 -8.89 -0.26 -17.70
CA ALA A 42 -9.38 -1.58 -18.11
C ALA A 42 -8.46 -2.70 -17.61
N TYR A 43 -7.15 -2.49 -17.69
CA TYR A 43 -6.18 -3.46 -17.20
C TYR A 43 -6.21 -3.54 -15.67
N ARG A 44 -6.33 -2.42 -14.96
CA ARG A 44 -6.56 -2.40 -13.51
C ARG A 44 -7.80 -3.21 -13.12
N GLN A 45 -8.91 -3.01 -13.80
CA GLN A 45 -10.15 -3.76 -13.57
C GLN A 45 -9.98 -5.26 -13.85
N PHE A 46 -9.28 -5.61 -14.92
CA PHE A 46 -8.93 -7.00 -15.22
C PHE A 46 -8.12 -7.65 -14.10
N LEU A 47 -7.05 -6.99 -13.62
CA LEU A 47 -6.23 -7.50 -12.51
C LEU A 47 -7.06 -7.69 -11.25
N ARG A 48 -7.94 -6.75 -10.94
CA ARG A 48 -8.86 -6.85 -9.80
C ARG A 48 -9.81 -8.03 -9.95
N ALA A 49 -10.48 -8.15 -11.11
CA ALA A 49 -11.47 -9.18 -11.35
C ALA A 49 -10.83 -10.58 -11.42
N LYS A 50 -9.69 -10.69 -12.10
CA LYS A 50 -9.06 -12.00 -12.35
C LYS A 50 -8.24 -12.52 -11.18
N PHE A 51 -7.51 -11.61 -10.49
CA PHE A 51 -6.54 -11.99 -9.47
C PHE A 51 -6.88 -11.47 -8.07
N GLY A 52 -7.92 -10.66 -7.94
CA GLY A 52 -8.29 -10.04 -6.65
C GLY A 52 -7.25 -9.03 -6.14
N CYS A 53 -6.43 -8.49 -7.03
CA CYS A 53 -5.34 -7.59 -6.66
C CYS A 53 -5.83 -6.23 -6.18
N THR A 54 -5.27 -5.78 -5.10
CA THR A 54 -5.26 -4.41 -4.60
C THR A 54 -4.12 -4.32 -3.59
N PRO A 55 -3.15 -3.45 -3.72
CA PRO A 55 -2.82 -2.53 -4.81
C PRO A 55 -2.08 -3.17 -6.01
N VAL A 56 -1.66 -2.32 -6.96
CA VAL A 56 -0.67 -2.62 -8.00
C VAL A 56 0.55 -1.75 -7.78
N GLU A 57 1.75 -2.33 -7.87
CA GLU A 57 3.01 -1.64 -7.63
C GLU A 57 4.16 -2.37 -8.39
N MET A 58 5.41 -1.93 -8.23
CA MET A 58 6.48 -2.37 -9.12
C MET A 58 7.69 -3.00 -8.40
N GLU A 59 7.76 -3.00 -7.06
CA GLU A 59 8.99 -3.39 -6.34
C GLU A 59 8.82 -4.59 -5.41
N SER A 60 7.63 -4.83 -4.87
CA SER A 60 7.44 -5.82 -3.80
C SER A 60 7.77 -7.24 -4.22
N ALA A 61 7.55 -7.61 -5.48
CA ALA A 61 7.91 -8.96 -5.96
C ALA A 61 9.42 -9.21 -5.92
N ALA A 62 10.24 -8.21 -6.24
CA ALA A 62 11.69 -8.32 -6.18
C ALA A 62 12.18 -8.50 -4.73
N VAL A 63 11.64 -7.70 -3.81
CA VAL A 63 11.97 -7.81 -2.38
C VAL A 63 11.48 -9.15 -1.82
N ALA A 64 10.25 -9.58 -2.17
CA ALA A 64 9.69 -10.85 -1.75
C ALA A 64 10.55 -12.05 -2.23
N LEU A 65 11.04 -12.01 -3.47
CA LEU A 65 11.91 -13.05 -4.01
C LEU A 65 13.19 -13.19 -3.18
N VAL A 66 13.86 -12.09 -2.88
CA VAL A 66 15.09 -12.09 -2.07
C VAL A 66 14.80 -12.56 -0.66
N ALA A 67 13.73 -12.05 -0.03
CA ALA A 67 13.33 -12.48 1.30
C ALA A 67 13.04 -13.99 1.35
N HIS A 68 12.35 -14.53 0.35
CA HIS A 68 12.07 -15.96 0.22
C HIS A 68 13.37 -16.79 0.08
N GLN A 69 14.31 -16.36 -0.76
CA GLN A 69 15.59 -17.04 -0.95
C GLN A 69 16.42 -17.13 0.35
N HIS A 70 16.27 -16.11 1.22
CA HIS A 70 16.97 -16.04 2.50
C HIS A 70 16.15 -16.56 3.68
N ALA A 71 14.96 -17.12 3.45
CA ALA A 71 14.01 -17.55 4.48
C ALA A 71 13.70 -16.45 5.53
N VAL A 72 13.60 -15.21 5.08
CA VAL A 72 13.30 -14.05 5.94
C VAL A 72 11.81 -13.70 5.79
N PRO A 73 11.08 -13.51 6.89
CA PRO A 73 9.70 -13.02 6.85
C PRO A 73 9.61 -11.67 6.12
N PHE A 74 8.53 -11.48 5.39
CA PHE A 74 8.36 -10.33 4.50
C PHE A 74 6.98 -9.70 4.67
N LEU A 75 6.95 -8.38 4.67
CA LEU A 75 5.75 -7.56 4.74
C LEU A 75 5.96 -6.32 3.89
N THR A 76 4.93 -5.83 3.24
CA THR A 76 4.94 -4.53 2.54
C THR A 76 3.94 -3.56 3.14
N ILE A 77 4.35 -2.30 3.24
CA ILE A 77 3.49 -1.15 3.52
C ILE A 77 3.52 -0.28 2.27
N ARG A 78 2.34 -0.02 1.70
CA ARG A 78 2.20 0.78 0.48
C ARG A 78 1.10 1.81 0.65
N SER A 79 1.37 3.02 0.20
CA SER A 79 0.36 4.07 0.07
C SER A 79 -0.02 4.24 -1.40
N LEU A 80 -1.30 4.40 -1.67
CA LEU A 80 -1.81 4.55 -3.03
C LEU A 80 -1.93 6.05 -3.34
N SER A 81 -1.17 6.51 -4.33
CA SER A 81 -1.16 7.91 -4.77
C SER A 81 -2.19 8.20 -5.87
N ALA A 82 -2.64 7.18 -6.60
CA ALA A 82 -3.53 7.34 -7.75
C ALA A 82 -4.33 6.05 -8.04
N LEU A 83 -5.32 6.16 -8.92
CA LEU A 83 -6.15 5.06 -9.36
C LEU A 83 -5.62 4.32 -10.62
N ALA A 84 -4.38 4.49 -11.00
CA ALA A 84 -3.77 3.80 -12.12
C ALA A 84 -4.63 3.86 -13.41
N GLY A 85 -4.70 5.02 -14.05
CA GLY A 85 -5.53 5.26 -15.24
C GLY A 85 -7.02 5.36 -14.91
N GLY A 86 -7.37 6.15 -13.91
CA GLY A 86 -8.72 6.24 -13.37
C GLY A 86 -9.82 6.74 -14.31
N GLY A 87 -9.48 7.19 -15.52
CA GLY A 87 -10.43 7.65 -16.52
C GLY A 87 -11.10 8.98 -16.20
N SER A 88 -10.64 9.69 -15.19
CA SER A 88 -11.06 11.06 -14.85
C SER A 88 -9.84 11.94 -14.63
N SER A 89 -10.03 13.26 -14.66
CA SER A 89 -8.97 14.22 -14.27
C SER A 89 -8.42 13.96 -12.87
N LEU A 90 -9.20 13.34 -12.00
CA LEU A 90 -8.81 12.91 -10.65
C LEU A 90 -8.00 11.60 -10.63
N GLY A 91 -7.96 10.86 -11.72
CA GLY A 91 -7.28 9.57 -11.80
C GLY A 91 -5.78 9.65 -12.01
N ASN A 92 -5.28 10.77 -12.52
CA ASN A 92 -3.87 10.98 -12.85
C ASN A 92 -3.17 11.98 -11.89
N GLU A 93 -3.70 12.15 -10.70
CA GLU A 93 -3.15 13.05 -9.68
C GLU A 93 -1.93 12.44 -8.96
N ALA A 94 -1.30 11.41 -9.54
CA ALA A 94 -0.13 10.75 -8.96
C ALA A 94 0.98 11.75 -8.63
N GLY A 95 1.20 12.75 -9.46
CA GLY A 95 2.20 13.79 -9.22
C GLY A 95 1.86 14.71 -8.04
N GLU A 96 0.58 15.03 -7.87
CA GLU A 96 0.11 15.95 -6.83
C GLU A 96 0.12 15.30 -5.43
N PHE A 97 -0.29 14.04 -5.34
CA PHE A 97 -0.40 13.34 -4.06
C PHE A 97 0.76 12.39 -3.75
N LEU A 98 1.78 12.31 -4.60
CA LEU A 98 2.91 11.39 -4.40
C LEU A 98 3.63 11.64 -3.07
N ALA A 99 3.91 12.91 -2.75
CA ALA A 99 4.64 13.26 -1.54
C ALA A 99 3.86 12.90 -0.27
N ILE A 100 2.57 13.22 -0.22
CA ILE A 100 1.73 12.87 0.94
C ILE A 100 1.49 11.37 1.04
N ALA A 101 1.40 10.66 -0.09
CA ALA A 101 1.31 9.21 -0.09
C ALA A 101 2.59 8.57 0.49
N ALA A 102 3.76 9.05 0.07
CA ALA A 102 5.03 8.59 0.61
C ALA A 102 5.15 8.85 2.11
N GLN A 103 4.80 10.07 2.56
CA GLN A 103 4.80 10.42 3.97
C GLN A 103 3.87 9.52 4.79
N ASN A 104 2.66 9.31 4.32
CA ASN A 104 1.70 8.42 4.99
C ASN A 104 2.22 6.97 5.11
N ALA A 105 2.92 6.46 4.11
CA ALA A 105 3.54 5.14 4.20
C ALA A 105 4.64 5.09 5.26
N VAL A 106 5.48 6.13 5.35
CA VAL A 106 6.52 6.26 6.37
C VAL A 106 5.91 6.37 7.77
N ASP A 107 4.89 7.19 7.95
CA ASP A 107 4.20 7.36 9.24
C ASP A 107 3.62 6.03 9.73
N VAL A 108 2.99 5.26 8.85
CA VAL A 108 2.50 3.91 9.18
C VAL A 108 3.65 2.98 9.54
N MET A 109 4.76 3.00 8.80
CA MET A 109 5.93 2.17 9.07
C MET A 109 6.53 2.51 10.44
N LEU A 110 6.73 3.79 10.75
CA LEU A 110 7.30 4.23 12.03
C LEU A 110 6.45 3.82 13.23
N ASN A 111 5.14 3.75 13.07
CA ASN A 111 4.24 3.28 14.11
C ASN A 111 4.13 1.75 14.16
N PHE A 112 4.41 1.06 13.07
CA PHE A 112 4.33 -0.39 12.99
C PHE A 112 5.59 -1.09 13.50
N VAL A 113 6.79 -0.57 13.17
CA VAL A 113 8.08 -1.21 13.51
C VAL A 113 8.26 -1.44 15.02
N PRO A 114 7.93 -0.49 15.92
CA PRO A 114 8.02 -0.73 17.37
C PRO A 114 7.18 -1.92 17.85
N LEU A 115 6.03 -2.16 17.23
CA LEU A 115 5.14 -3.28 17.58
C LEU A 115 5.76 -4.65 17.30
N LEU A 116 6.71 -4.73 16.37
CA LEU A 116 7.46 -5.95 16.08
C LEU A 116 8.47 -6.27 17.21
N ALA A 117 9.04 -5.23 17.82
CA ALA A 117 10.00 -5.39 18.91
C ALA A 117 9.32 -5.84 20.21
N ASP A 118 8.09 -5.42 20.46
CA ASP A 118 7.32 -5.78 21.66
C ASP A 118 6.79 -7.23 21.65
N GLY A 119 7.13 -8.03 20.63
CA GLY A 119 7.06 -9.51 20.64
C GLY A 119 5.66 -10.13 20.62
N GLY A 120 4.60 -9.35 20.47
CA GLY A 120 3.25 -9.84 20.77
C GLY A 120 2.31 -10.12 19.58
N ALA A 121 2.49 -9.52 18.44
CA ALA A 121 1.44 -9.54 17.41
C ALA A 121 1.86 -10.01 16.01
N ALA A 122 3.13 -10.15 15.74
CA ALA A 122 3.60 -10.48 14.40
C ALA A 122 3.53 -11.98 14.09
N HIS A 123 3.70 -12.84 15.09
CA HIS A 123 3.69 -14.31 14.88
C HIS A 123 2.31 -14.86 14.48
N ASP A 124 1.23 -14.34 15.06
CA ASP A 124 -0.12 -14.84 14.77
C ASP A 124 -0.69 -14.34 13.42
N ALA A 125 -0.14 -13.26 12.88
CA ALA A 125 -0.65 -12.68 11.63
C ALA A 125 -0.08 -13.35 10.38
N VAL A 126 1.09 -13.99 10.45
CA VAL A 126 1.75 -14.63 9.31
C VAL A 126 1.33 -16.11 9.19
N ALA A 127 1.02 -16.76 10.29
CA ALA A 127 0.68 -18.19 10.32
C ALA A 127 -0.75 -18.52 9.86
N ALA A 128 -1.64 -17.54 9.75
CA ALA A 128 -3.05 -17.78 9.43
C ALA A 128 -3.41 -17.77 7.94
N ASP A 129 -2.46 -17.51 7.04
CA ASP A 129 -2.71 -17.34 5.60
C ASP A 129 -1.70 -18.13 4.70
N MET A 130 -1.08 -19.20 5.22
CA MET A 130 -0.35 -20.17 4.39
C MET A 130 -1.18 -21.41 4.08
#